data_f4f9f8b178f7d4c11934e60c74eaad46
#
_entry.id   f4f9f8b178f7d4c11934e60c74eaad46
#
_cell.length_a   1.000
_cell.length_b   1.000
_cell.length_c   1.000
_cell.angle_alpha   90.00
_cell.angle_beta   90.00
_cell.angle_gamma   90.00
#
_symmetry.space_group_name_H-M   'P 1'
#
loop_
_entity.id
_entity.type
_entity.pdbx_description
1 polymer ?
#
loop_
_entity_poly.entity_id
_entity_poly.type
_entity_poly.pdbx_seq_one_letter_code
_entity_poly.pdbx_strand_id
1 'polypeptide(L)'
;MRTQVAIIGGGPAGLLLGQLLLRQGIDTVVLERRTRDYVLSRIRAGLLERGAVGLMHEAGVGDRLSREGFVHDGCILSYDDLEFRIDFAAHAEQAVTLYGQTEVTRDLYDARDAAGAVVQGFAEISEA
;
A
#
# COMPACT_ATOMS: atom_id res chain seq x y z
N MET A 1 -24.77 7.53 8.18
CA MET A 1 -24.09 6.44 7.43
C MET A 1 -24.04 5.18 8.28
N ARG A 2 -24.18 4.00 7.67
CA ARG A 2 -24.04 2.70 8.36
C ARG A 2 -23.05 1.83 7.57
N THR A 3 -22.09 1.23 8.25
CA THR A 3 -21.07 0.36 7.65
C THR A 3 -20.75 -0.79 8.62
N GLN A 4 -20.18 -1.88 8.12
CA GLN A 4 -19.76 -3.00 8.96
C GLN A 4 -18.41 -2.72 9.63
N VAL A 5 -17.48 -2.06 8.92
CA VAL A 5 -16.15 -1.73 9.41
C VAL A 5 -15.78 -0.29 9.08
N ALA A 6 -15.37 0.47 10.09
CA ALA A 6 -14.78 1.79 9.93
C ALA A 6 -13.26 1.73 10.15
N ILE A 7 -12.50 2.19 9.17
CA ILE A 7 -11.03 2.21 9.19
C ILE A 7 -10.57 3.65 9.35
N ILE A 8 -9.80 3.92 10.38
CA ILE A 8 -9.26 5.25 10.66
C ILE A 8 -7.85 5.36 10.08
N GLY A 9 -7.72 6.17 9.04
CA GLY A 9 -6.47 6.44 8.33
C GLY A 9 -6.48 5.92 6.89
N GLY A 10 -6.37 6.85 5.93
CA GLY A 10 -6.31 6.61 4.48
C GLY A 10 -4.88 6.44 3.95
N GLY A 11 -3.94 6.00 4.78
CA GLY A 11 -2.61 5.59 4.33
C GLY A 11 -2.62 4.19 3.72
N PRO A 12 -1.46 3.69 3.24
CA PRO A 12 -1.39 2.41 2.51
C PRO A 12 -1.96 1.24 3.30
N ALA A 13 -1.74 1.17 4.61
CA ALA A 13 -2.26 0.07 5.44
C ALA A 13 -3.78 0.08 5.56
N GLY A 14 -4.39 1.25 5.83
CA GLY A 14 -5.84 1.36 5.95
C GLY A 14 -6.55 1.16 4.62
N LEU A 15 -5.98 1.69 3.54
CA LEU A 15 -6.50 1.49 2.18
C LEU A 15 -6.43 0.02 1.76
N LEU A 16 -5.29 -0.65 2.03
CA LEU A 16 -5.12 -2.06 1.70
C LEU A 16 -6.11 -2.95 2.48
N LEU A 17 -6.22 -2.72 3.80
CA LEU A 17 -7.22 -3.42 4.61
C LEU A 17 -8.63 -3.20 4.07
N GLY A 18 -9.00 -1.96 3.79
CA GLY A 18 -10.31 -1.63 3.25
C GLY A 18 -10.58 -2.30 1.90
N GLN A 19 -9.57 -2.40 1.05
CA GLN A 19 -9.70 -3.06 -0.25
C GLN A 19 -9.83 -4.59 -0.11
N LEU A 20 -9.06 -5.22 0.79
CA LEU A 20 -9.18 -6.65 1.08
C LEU A 20 -10.56 -7.01 1.64
N LEU A 21 -11.06 -6.23 2.60
CA LEU A 21 -12.40 -6.43 3.17
C LEU A 21 -13.50 -6.25 2.11
N LEU A 22 -13.38 -5.23 1.27
CA LEU A 22 -14.33 -4.98 0.18
C LEU A 22 -14.42 -6.17 -0.78
N ARG A 23 -13.28 -6.78 -1.12
CA ARG A 23 -13.25 -7.99 -1.96
C ARG A 23 -13.89 -9.22 -1.30
N GLN A 24 -13.99 -9.23 0.02
CA GLN A 24 -14.73 -10.25 0.78
C GLN A 24 -16.21 -9.91 0.97
N GLY A 25 -16.71 -8.83 0.35
CA GLY A 25 -18.09 -8.39 0.47
C GLY A 25 -18.41 -7.72 1.81
N ILE A 26 -17.39 -7.29 2.55
CA ILE A 26 -17.56 -6.57 3.83
C ILE A 26 -17.60 -5.07 3.53
N ASP A 27 -18.71 -4.43 3.92
CA ASP A 27 -18.90 -3.00 3.75
C ASP A 27 -17.95 -2.21 4.66
N THR A 28 -17.14 -1.34 4.03
CA THR A 28 -16.08 -0.59 4.73
C THR A 28 -16.11 0.88 4.38
N VAL A 29 -15.91 1.72 5.38
CA VAL A 29 -15.57 3.12 5.20
C VAL A 29 -14.13 3.37 5.67
N VAL A 30 -13.36 4.07 4.86
CA VAL A 30 -12.03 4.56 5.24
C VAL A 30 -12.13 6.05 5.50
N LEU A 31 -11.69 6.48 6.67
CA LEU A 31 -11.75 7.86 7.14
C LEU A 31 -10.34 8.45 7.16
N GLU A 32 -10.12 9.55 6.45
CA GLU A 32 -8.83 10.24 6.40
C GLU A 32 -9.04 11.73 6.71
N ARG A 33 -8.23 12.27 7.63
CA ARG A 33 -8.31 13.70 8.02
C ARG A 33 -7.62 14.65 7.04
N ARG A 34 -6.82 14.13 6.13
CA ARG A 34 -6.07 14.89 5.15
C ARG A 34 -6.64 14.67 3.76
N THR A 35 -6.35 15.59 2.87
CA THR A 35 -6.71 15.42 1.46
C THR A 35 -5.91 14.27 0.82
N ARG A 36 -6.46 13.69 -0.23
CA ARG A 36 -5.77 12.67 -1.03
C ARG A 36 -4.39 13.16 -1.51
N ASP A 37 -4.30 14.39 -1.99
CA ASP A 37 -3.05 14.98 -2.47
C ASP A 37 -2.00 15.05 -1.37
N TYR A 38 -2.41 15.42 -0.15
CA TYR A 38 -1.51 15.41 0.99
C TYR A 38 -1.01 13.99 1.30
N VAL A 39 -1.89 12.99 1.32
CA VAL A 39 -1.51 11.60 1.59
C VAL A 39 -0.53 11.10 0.52
N LEU A 40 -0.81 11.35 -0.76
CA LEU A 40 0.05 10.96 -1.88
C LEU A 40 1.40 11.69 -1.89
N SER A 41 1.47 12.92 -1.40
CA SER A 41 2.71 13.69 -1.32
C SER A 41 3.65 13.25 -0.19
N ARG A 42 3.17 12.39 0.73
CA ARG A 42 3.98 11.87 1.85
C ARG A 42 4.88 10.74 1.37
N ILE A 43 5.97 11.12 0.72
CA ILE A 43 6.97 10.20 0.19
C ILE A 43 7.64 9.46 1.35
N ARG A 44 7.67 8.14 1.25
CA ARG A 44 8.35 7.23 2.16
C ARG A 44 9.11 6.18 1.34
N ALA A 45 9.71 5.21 2.03
CA ALA A 45 10.35 4.08 1.35
C ALA A 45 9.38 3.37 0.39
N GLY A 46 9.89 2.62 -0.52
CA GLY A 46 9.13 1.89 -1.54
C GLY A 46 9.63 0.47 -1.70
N LEU A 47 10.13 -0.13 -0.61
CA LEU A 47 10.58 -1.51 -0.60
C LEU A 47 9.47 -2.38 -0.04
N LEU A 48 8.98 -3.31 -0.85
CA LEU A 48 7.92 -4.23 -0.49
C LEU A 48 8.50 -5.64 -0.32
N GLU A 49 8.22 -6.25 0.82
CA GLU A 49 8.47 -7.66 1.05
C GLU A 49 7.46 -8.52 0.28
N ARG A 50 7.79 -9.77 0.06
CA ARG A 50 6.94 -10.74 -0.66
C ARG A 50 5.52 -10.83 -0.12
N GLY A 51 5.35 -10.77 1.22
CA GLY A 51 4.03 -10.76 1.85
C GLY A 51 3.18 -9.56 1.44
N ALA A 52 3.77 -8.36 1.43
CA ALA A 52 3.09 -7.15 1.00
C ALA A 52 2.72 -7.20 -0.49
N VAL A 53 3.62 -7.70 -1.35
CA VAL A 53 3.34 -7.91 -2.79
C VAL A 53 2.16 -8.88 -2.96
N GLY A 54 2.15 -9.99 -2.21
CA GLY A 54 1.04 -10.95 -2.23
C GLY A 54 -0.30 -10.32 -1.86
N LEU A 55 -0.33 -9.50 -0.80
CA LEU A 55 -1.54 -8.78 -0.39
C LEU A 55 -2.03 -7.76 -1.42
N MET A 56 -1.13 -7.11 -2.16
CA MET A 56 -1.50 -6.22 -3.26
C MET A 56 -2.20 -7.00 -4.39
N HIS A 57 -1.71 -8.21 -4.73
CA HIS A 57 -2.37 -9.10 -5.69
C HIS A 57 -3.71 -9.59 -5.18
N GLU A 58 -3.79 -10.02 -3.92
CA GLU A 58 -5.04 -10.44 -3.28
C GLU A 58 -6.07 -9.30 -3.25
N ALA A 59 -5.64 -8.07 -3.02
CA ALA A 59 -6.47 -6.87 -3.09
C ALA A 59 -6.91 -6.51 -4.53
N GLY A 60 -6.35 -7.15 -5.56
CA GLY A 60 -6.63 -6.89 -6.97
C GLY A 60 -5.98 -5.62 -7.52
N VAL A 61 -4.91 -5.15 -6.90
CA VAL A 61 -4.17 -3.94 -7.30
C VAL A 61 -2.69 -4.25 -7.61
N GLY A 62 -2.34 -5.51 -7.81
CA GLY A 62 -0.97 -5.96 -8.07
C GLY A 62 -0.49 -5.84 -9.52
N ASP A 63 -1.36 -5.58 -10.49
CA ASP A 63 -1.00 -5.64 -11.91
C ASP A 63 0.05 -4.57 -12.30
N ARG A 64 -0.14 -3.34 -11.86
CA ARG A 64 0.80 -2.25 -12.12
C ARG A 64 2.10 -2.47 -11.38
N LEU A 65 2.05 -2.93 -10.13
CA LEU A 65 3.22 -3.34 -9.35
C LEU A 65 4.04 -4.40 -10.07
N SER A 66 3.39 -5.40 -10.68
CA SER A 66 4.07 -6.46 -11.45
C SER A 66 4.76 -5.94 -12.72
N ARG A 67 4.20 -4.92 -13.36
CA ARG A 67 4.79 -4.34 -14.59
C ARG A 67 5.89 -3.33 -14.33
N GLU A 68 5.75 -2.54 -13.27
CA GLU A 68 6.58 -1.35 -13.02
C GLU A 68 7.50 -1.52 -11.81
N GLY A 69 7.28 -2.53 -10.97
CA GLY A 69 8.13 -2.82 -9.83
C GLY A 69 9.45 -3.47 -10.23
N PHE A 70 10.51 -3.17 -9.47
CA PHE A 70 11.83 -3.74 -9.69
C PHE A 70 12.14 -4.75 -8.59
N VAL A 71 12.38 -6.00 -8.98
CA VAL A 71 12.76 -7.07 -8.04
C VAL A 71 14.24 -6.98 -7.72
N HIS A 72 14.56 -6.97 -6.44
CA HIS A 72 15.93 -6.98 -5.91
C HIS A 72 16.17 -8.22 -5.06
N ASP A 73 17.23 -8.94 -5.36
CA ASP A 73 17.65 -10.17 -4.67
C ASP A 73 18.73 -9.94 -3.60
N GLY A 74 19.14 -8.69 -3.40
CA GLY A 74 20.14 -8.32 -2.42
C GLY A 74 20.36 -6.83 -2.31
N CYS A 75 21.24 -6.44 -1.40
CA CYS A 75 21.75 -5.07 -1.25
C CYS A 75 23.24 -5.06 -0.97
N ILE A 76 23.89 -3.95 -1.27
CA ILE A 76 25.29 -3.71 -0.93
C ILE A 76 25.32 -2.79 0.28
N LEU A 77 26.03 -3.20 1.32
CA LEU A 77 26.38 -2.34 2.45
C LEU A 77 27.80 -1.83 2.25
N SER A 78 27.95 -0.53 2.34
CA SER A 78 29.24 0.16 2.23
C SER A 78 29.54 0.89 3.54
N TYR A 79 30.72 0.65 4.10
CA TYR A 79 31.20 1.31 5.32
C TYR A 79 32.71 1.55 5.18
N ASP A 80 33.13 2.80 5.24
CA ASP A 80 34.48 3.24 4.90
C ASP A 80 34.90 2.70 3.50
N ASP A 81 36.00 1.96 3.42
CA ASP A 81 36.52 1.34 2.20
C ASP A 81 36.03 -0.13 2.02
N LEU A 82 35.11 -0.58 2.86
CA LEU A 82 34.59 -1.94 2.83
C LEU A 82 33.21 -1.97 2.18
N GLU A 83 33.04 -2.86 1.21
CA GLU A 83 31.74 -3.17 0.62
C GLU A 83 31.45 -4.66 0.73
N PHE A 84 30.25 -5.01 1.12
CA PHE A 84 29.81 -6.41 1.07
C PHE A 84 28.35 -6.49 0.63
N ARG A 85 28.05 -7.52 -0.15
CA ARG A 85 26.70 -7.80 -0.63
C ARG A 85 25.98 -8.73 0.33
N ILE A 86 24.76 -8.32 0.73
CA ILE A 86 23.83 -9.24 1.39
C ILE A 86 22.92 -9.81 0.31
N ASP A 87 22.95 -11.13 0.18
CA ASP A 87 22.10 -11.88 -0.74
C ASP A 87 20.82 -12.28 -0.02
N PHE A 88 19.69 -11.73 -0.42
CA PHE A 88 18.41 -11.99 0.23
C PHE A 88 17.91 -13.42 -0.04
N ALA A 89 18.19 -13.97 -1.23
CA ALA A 89 17.81 -15.34 -1.54
C ALA A 89 18.56 -16.35 -0.67
N ALA A 90 19.86 -16.12 -0.42
CA ALA A 90 20.70 -16.99 0.41
C ALA A 90 20.32 -16.94 1.89
N HIS A 91 19.85 -15.80 2.41
CA HIS A 91 19.60 -15.58 3.83
C HIS A 91 18.13 -15.62 4.24
N ALA A 92 17.21 -15.26 3.35
CA ALA A 92 15.78 -15.15 3.64
C ALA A 92 14.90 -15.93 2.65
N GLU A 93 15.48 -16.56 1.64
CA GLU A 93 14.77 -17.25 0.54
C GLU A 93 13.74 -16.34 -0.18
N GLN A 94 13.91 -15.03 -0.10
CA GLN A 94 12.95 -14.05 -0.61
C GLN A 94 13.67 -12.87 -1.26
N ALA A 95 13.14 -12.42 -2.38
CA ALA A 95 13.45 -11.13 -2.96
C ALA A 95 12.53 -10.05 -2.40
N VAL A 96 12.91 -8.79 -2.56
CA VAL A 96 12.08 -7.63 -2.30
C VAL A 96 11.74 -6.93 -3.60
N THR A 97 10.62 -6.20 -3.61
CA THR A 97 10.21 -5.43 -4.78
C THR A 97 10.25 -3.94 -4.48
N LEU A 98 11.01 -3.20 -5.27
CA LEU A 98 11.02 -1.75 -5.22
C LEU A 98 9.81 -1.22 -5.99
N TYR A 99 8.87 -0.62 -5.28
CA TYR A 99 7.68 0.04 -5.82
C TYR A 99 7.26 1.15 -4.87
N GLY A 100 7.34 2.39 -5.31
CA GLY A 100 7.18 3.57 -4.45
C GLY A 100 5.88 3.54 -3.64
N GLN A 101 5.94 3.90 -2.35
CA GLN A 101 4.75 3.95 -1.50
C GLN A 101 3.65 4.87 -2.07
N THR A 102 4.03 5.95 -2.76
CA THR A 102 3.08 6.83 -3.46
C THR A 102 2.28 6.05 -4.50
N GLU A 103 2.93 5.17 -5.25
CA GLU A 103 2.29 4.36 -6.29
C GLU A 103 1.37 3.29 -5.67
N VAL A 104 1.83 2.61 -4.61
CA VAL A 104 0.99 1.69 -3.81
C VAL A 104 -0.28 2.41 -3.33
N THR A 105 -0.11 3.59 -2.76
CA THR A 105 -1.22 4.37 -2.20
C THR A 105 -2.17 4.84 -3.30
N ARG A 106 -1.63 5.28 -4.44
CA ARG A 106 -2.43 5.70 -5.60
C ARG A 106 -3.26 4.56 -6.15
N ASP A 107 -2.65 3.39 -6.39
CA ASP A 107 -3.34 2.21 -6.91
C ASP A 107 -4.50 1.77 -5.99
N LEU A 108 -4.30 1.87 -4.68
CA LEU A 108 -5.35 1.56 -3.69
C LEU A 108 -6.47 2.59 -3.69
N TYR A 109 -6.18 3.88 -3.80
CA TYR A 109 -7.21 4.91 -3.95
C TYR A 109 -8.02 4.69 -5.22
N ASP A 110 -7.35 4.47 -6.35
CA ASP A 110 -7.99 4.28 -7.65
C ASP A 110 -8.91 3.05 -7.65
N ALA A 111 -8.48 1.96 -7.02
CA ALA A 111 -9.29 0.75 -6.88
C ALA A 111 -10.54 0.97 -6.02
N ARG A 112 -10.44 1.74 -4.93
CA ARG A 112 -11.59 2.09 -4.11
C ARG A 112 -12.57 3.00 -4.83
N ASP A 113 -12.07 4.00 -5.55
CA ASP A 113 -12.90 4.90 -6.36
C ASP A 113 -13.64 4.11 -7.44
N ALA A 114 -12.96 3.20 -8.14
CA ALA A 114 -13.55 2.34 -9.17
C ALA A 114 -14.65 1.43 -8.61
N ALA A 115 -14.54 1.03 -7.34
CA ALA A 115 -15.54 0.23 -6.64
C ALA A 115 -16.67 1.07 -6.00
N GLY A 116 -16.63 2.40 -6.12
CA GLY A 116 -17.56 3.31 -5.45
C GLY A 116 -17.40 3.39 -3.93
N ALA A 117 -16.28 2.89 -3.41
CA ALA A 117 -15.98 2.84 -1.98
C ALA A 117 -15.04 3.99 -1.58
N VAL A 118 -15.53 5.20 -1.68
CA VAL A 118 -14.76 6.45 -1.51
C VAL A 118 -14.15 6.55 -0.11
N VAL A 119 -12.96 7.14 -0.02
CA VAL A 119 -12.33 7.56 1.23
C VAL A 119 -12.96 8.87 1.67
N GLN A 120 -13.47 8.93 2.89
CA GLN A 120 -14.18 10.08 3.40
C GLN A 120 -13.33 10.95 4.32
N GLY A 121 -13.48 12.26 4.19
CA GLY A 121 -12.89 13.22 5.12
C GLY A 121 -13.60 13.23 6.48
N PHE A 122 -12.88 13.49 7.57
CA PHE A 122 -13.50 13.61 8.90
C PHE A 122 -14.56 14.72 8.99
N ALA A 123 -14.38 15.79 8.23
CA ALA A 123 -15.34 16.90 8.20
C ALA A 123 -16.71 16.50 7.64
N GLU A 124 -16.74 15.56 6.70
CA GLU A 124 -17.98 15.09 6.06
C GLU A 124 -18.85 14.22 6.99
N ILE A 125 -18.29 13.72 8.10
CA ILE A 125 -18.97 12.85 9.04
C ILE A 125 -19.59 13.63 10.19
N SER A 126 -19.00 14.77 10.55
CA SER A 126 -19.51 15.63 11.62
C SER A 126 -20.79 16.38 11.24
N GLU A 127 -21.15 16.40 9.96
CA GLU A 127 -22.35 17.06 9.42
C GLU A 127 -23.49 16.07 9.09
N ALA A 128 -23.27 14.79 9.25
CA ALA A 128 -24.24 13.70 8.99
C ALA A 128 -24.81 13.11 10.26
#